data_f8442d88498a0939eb6cfca5d172f836
#
_entry.id   f8442d88498a0939eb6cfca5d172f836
#
_cell.length_a   1.000
_cell.length_b   1.000
_cell.length_c   1.000
_cell.angle_alpha   90.00
_cell.angle_beta   90.00
_cell.angle_gamma   90.00
#
_symmetry.space_group_name_H-M   'P 1'
#
loop_
_entity.id
_entity.type
_entity.pdbx_description
1 polymer ?
#
loop_
_entity_poly.entity_id
_entity_poly.type
_entity_poly.pdbx_seq_one_letter_code
_entity_poly.pdbx_strand_id
1 'polypeptide(L)'
;CAGMYDSKHVAAWKRIVDYVHTNTGAKFALQLAHAGRKGSTRKPWSEDPNDKRDYSDQPLETGNWELIAPSPIAWSEANATPREMTRADMDRVKADFVRATLMGEDSGFDMLELHCGHGYLLSSFLTPISNRRADDYGGGIENRLRFPLEVFDAMRAAWPKHKPMSVRISATDWHDDGLTAEDSIAIAEAFAEAGADLIDVSAGQTSIKARPVYGRMFQTPFSDRIRNSAHIATMAVGNIYEPDHVNSILMAGRADLVCLARPHLANPYWTLH
;
A
#
# COMPACT_ATOMS: atom_id res chain seq x y z
N CYS A 1 7.97 -7.84 7.46
CA CYS A 1 6.73 -7.17 7.87
C CYS A 1 6.10 -7.93 9.04
N ALA A 2 5.40 -7.20 9.93
CA ALA A 2 4.60 -7.82 10.97
C ALA A 2 3.38 -8.52 10.36
N GLY A 3 2.99 -9.67 10.91
CA GLY A 3 1.86 -10.44 10.40
C GLY A 3 0.52 -10.03 10.99
N MET A 4 -0.56 -10.36 10.27
CA MET A 4 -1.95 -10.31 10.73
C MET A 4 -2.72 -11.49 10.14
N TYR A 5 -2.27 -12.71 10.44
CA TYR A 5 -2.85 -13.96 9.90
C TYR A 5 -2.95 -15.09 10.92
N ASP A 6 -2.60 -14.85 12.18
CA ASP A 6 -2.64 -15.81 13.29
C ASP A 6 -3.15 -15.08 14.54
N SER A 7 -3.86 -15.79 15.42
CA SER A 7 -4.35 -15.26 16.71
C SER A 7 -3.25 -14.71 17.62
N LYS A 8 -2.02 -15.25 17.50
CA LYS A 8 -0.84 -14.70 18.19
C LYS A 8 -0.52 -13.26 17.76
N HIS A 9 -0.77 -12.93 16.50
CA HIS A 9 -0.59 -11.56 16.00
C HIS A 9 -1.62 -10.61 16.61
N VAL A 10 -2.88 -11.06 16.73
CA VAL A 10 -3.95 -10.28 17.40
C VAL A 10 -3.52 -9.92 18.83
N ALA A 11 -3.08 -10.91 19.61
CA ALA A 11 -2.65 -10.67 20.99
C ALA A 11 -1.45 -9.71 21.08
N ALA A 12 -0.47 -9.85 20.16
CA ALA A 12 0.71 -9.01 20.12
C ALA A 12 0.35 -7.55 19.74
N TRP A 13 -0.49 -7.36 18.70
CA TRP A 13 -0.95 -6.05 18.28
C TRP A 13 -1.86 -5.39 19.30
N LYS A 14 -2.80 -6.13 19.88
CA LYS A 14 -3.70 -5.60 20.91
C LYS A 14 -2.93 -4.97 22.07
N ARG A 15 -1.87 -5.62 22.54
CA ARG A 15 -1.01 -5.05 23.60
C ARG A 15 -0.42 -3.68 23.21
N ILE A 16 -0.03 -3.51 21.93
CA ILE A 16 0.55 -2.26 21.43
C ILE A 16 -0.54 -1.19 21.28
N VAL A 17 -1.68 -1.56 20.69
CA VAL A 17 -2.82 -0.64 20.50
C VAL A 17 -3.37 -0.18 21.85
N ASP A 18 -3.58 -1.09 22.82
CA ASP A 18 -4.02 -0.76 24.17
C ASP A 18 -3.04 0.20 24.87
N TYR A 19 -1.73 0.00 24.69
CA TYR A 19 -0.72 0.90 25.24
C TYR A 19 -0.84 2.31 24.64
N VAL A 20 -0.99 2.43 23.31
CA VAL A 20 -1.14 3.73 22.64
C VAL A 20 -2.41 4.44 23.15
N HIS A 21 -3.54 3.75 23.17
CA HIS A 21 -4.82 4.33 23.59
C HIS A 21 -4.85 4.72 25.08
N THR A 22 -4.15 3.95 25.93
CA THR A 22 -4.11 4.23 27.37
C THR A 22 -3.23 5.43 27.70
N ASN A 23 -2.14 5.61 26.96
CA ASN A 23 -1.12 6.59 27.31
C ASN A 23 -1.11 7.86 26.43
N THR A 24 -1.89 7.86 25.34
CA THR A 24 -1.92 8.97 24.38
C THR A 24 -3.33 9.20 23.84
N GLY A 25 -3.54 10.34 23.18
CA GLY A 25 -4.75 10.60 22.37
C GLY A 25 -4.61 10.14 20.90
N ALA A 26 -3.50 9.49 20.54
CA ALA A 26 -3.25 9.09 19.16
C ALA A 26 -4.19 7.98 18.69
N LYS A 27 -4.49 7.97 17.41
CA LYS A 27 -5.19 6.90 16.71
C LYS A 27 -4.18 5.98 16.04
N PHE A 28 -4.52 4.72 15.92
CA PHE A 28 -3.62 3.71 15.39
C PHE A 28 -4.24 2.99 14.20
N ALA A 29 -3.61 3.12 13.02
CA ALA A 29 -4.07 2.51 11.78
C ALA A 29 -3.32 1.20 11.48
N LEU A 30 -4.03 0.23 10.88
CA LEU A 30 -3.47 -1.02 10.38
C LEU A 30 -3.45 -0.99 8.85
N GLN A 31 -2.27 -1.17 8.24
CA GLN A 31 -2.16 -1.40 6.80
C GLN A 31 -2.11 -2.90 6.51
N LEU A 32 -3.02 -3.39 5.65
CA LEU A 32 -3.03 -4.76 5.16
C LEU A 32 -2.51 -4.84 3.72
N ALA A 33 -1.60 -5.78 3.49
CA ALA A 33 -0.95 -5.98 2.20
C ALA A 33 -0.71 -7.48 1.92
N HIS A 34 -0.59 -7.80 0.64
CA HIS A 34 -0.11 -9.09 0.15
C HIS A 34 1.05 -8.86 -0.81
N ALA A 35 2.18 -9.51 -0.55
CA ALA A 35 3.44 -9.23 -1.25
C ALA A 35 3.41 -9.55 -2.76
N GLY A 36 2.54 -10.48 -3.21
CA GLY A 36 2.46 -10.84 -4.62
C GLY A 36 3.80 -11.32 -5.17
N ARG A 37 4.16 -10.86 -6.36
CA ARG A 37 5.42 -11.23 -7.03
C ARG A 37 6.69 -10.71 -6.35
N LYS A 38 6.57 -9.82 -5.37
CA LYS A 38 7.68 -9.32 -4.53
C LYS A 38 7.81 -10.09 -3.22
N GLY A 39 7.09 -11.18 -3.05
CA GLY A 39 7.17 -12.06 -1.89
C GLY A 39 8.39 -12.97 -1.92
N SER A 40 8.55 -13.76 -0.85
CA SER A 40 9.65 -14.73 -0.72
C SER A 40 11.05 -14.08 -0.82
N THR A 41 11.21 -12.91 -0.20
CA THR A 41 12.44 -12.12 -0.25
C THR A 41 13.14 -12.04 1.09
N ARG A 42 14.44 -11.81 1.06
CA ARG A 42 15.30 -11.60 2.24
C ARG A 42 14.93 -10.31 2.96
N LYS A 43 15.39 -10.20 4.22
CA LYS A 43 15.46 -8.90 4.88
C LYS A 43 16.38 -7.98 4.08
N PRO A 44 16.07 -6.68 3.98
CA PRO A 44 16.91 -5.73 3.21
C PRO A 44 18.29 -5.48 3.84
N TRP A 45 18.52 -5.93 5.05
CA TRP A 45 19.81 -5.79 5.76
C TRP A 45 20.40 -7.16 6.12
N SER A 46 21.71 -7.22 6.28
CA SER A 46 22.43 -8.35 6.84
C SER A 46 22.38 -8.32 8.38
N GLU A 47 22.46 -9.49 9.01
CA GLU A 47 22.70 -9.60 10.46
C GLU A 47 24.19 -9.36 10.82
N ASP A 48 25.10 -9.47 9.85
CA ASP A 48 26.49 -9.04 10.00
C ASP A 48 26.58 -7.51 9.92
N PRO A 49 26.99 -6.82 11.00
CA PRO A 49 27.08 -5.36 11.03
C PRO A 49 28.12 -4.78 10.06
N ASN A 50 29.05 -5.60 9.56
CA ASN A 50 30.05 -5.20 8.57
C ASN A 50 29.55 -5.31 7.13
N ASP A 51 28.47 -6.05 6.90
CA ASP A 51 27.86 -6.19 5.58
C ASP A 51 26.84 -5.07 5.35
N LYS A 52 27.22 -4.09 4.56
CA LYS A 52 26.39 -2.91 4.24
C LYS A 52 25.62 -3.05 2.93
N ARG A 53 25.60 -4.24 2.31
CA ARG A 53 24.84 -4.47 1.07
C ARG A 53 23.35 -4.33 1.32
N ASP A 54 22.64 -3.79 0.33
CA ASP A 54 21.19 -3.77 0.30
C ASP A 54 20.69 -5.07 -0.34
N TYR A 55 19.90 -5.82 0.42
CA TYR A 55 19.26 -7.07 -0.02
C TYR A 55 17.79 -6.87 -0.36
N SER A 56 17.32 -5.64 -0.51
CA SER A 56 15.93 -5.34 -0.86
C SER A 56 15.52 -6.11 -2.11
N ASP A 57 14.37 -6.77 -2.01
CA ASP A 57 13.76 -7.57 -3.08
C ASP A 57 14.62 -8.77 -3.58
N GLN A 58 15.70 -9.13 -2.90
CA GLN A 58 16.46 -10.35 -3.24
C GLN A 58 15.72 -11.60 -2.75
N PRO A 59 15.66 -12.69 -3.55
CA PRO A 59 15.04 -13.94 -3.14
C PRO A 59 15.66 -14.51 -1.85
N LEU A 60 14.88 -15.30 -1.11
CA LEU A 60 15.41 -16.14 -0.03
C LEU A 60 16.38 -17.16 -0.62
N GLU A 61 17.44 -17.50 0.14
CA GLU A 61 18.37 -18.57 -0.23
C GLU A 61 17.69 -19.95 -0.12
N THR A 62 16.84 -20.11 0.88
CA THR A 62 16.10 -21.36 1.15
C THR A 62 14.70 -21.03 1.70
N GLY A 63 13.78 -22.00 1.65
CA GLY A 63 12.43 -21.83 2.21
C GLY A 63 11.52 -20.95 1.36
N ASN A 64 11.80 -20.81 0.07
CA ASN A 64 10.94 -20.08 -0.85
C ASN A 64 9.55 -20.72 -0.95
N TRP A 65 8.53 -19.88 -1.05
CA TRP A 65 7.14 -20.31 -1.32
C TRP A 65 6.69 -19.88 -2.71
N GLU A 66 5.62 -20.53 -3.21
CA GLU A 66 5.03 -20.20 -4.50
C GLU A 66 4.52 -18.74 -4.49
N LEU A 67 4.93 -17.97 -5.49
CA LEU A 67 4.44 -16.62 -5.71
C LEU A 67 3.22 -16.64 -6.63
N ILE A 68 2.27 -15.75 -6.36
CA ILE A 68 1.08 -15.52 -7.19
C ILE A 68 0.98 -14.07 -7.61
N ALA A 69 0.47 -13.82 -8.81
CA ALA A 69 0.29 -12.49 -9.37
C ALA A 69 -0.80 -12.51 -10.46
N PRO A 70 -1.26 -11.36 -10.97
CA PRO A 70 -2.22 -11.34 -12.09
C PRO A 70 -1.67 -12.02 -13.36
N SER A 71 -0.37 -11.93 -13.59
CA SER A 71 0.29 -12.57 -14.73
C SER A 71 1.66 -13.13 -14.35
N PRO A 72 2.21 -14.12 -15.09
CA PRO A 72 3.48 -14.78 -14.76
C PRO A 72 4.69 -13.90 -15.15
N ILE A 73 4.78 -12.71 -14.54
CA ILE A 73 5.85 -11.74 -14.79
C ILE A 73 6.64 -11.55 -13.49
N ALA A 74 7.89 -12.01 -13.47
CA ALA A 74 8.79 -11.85 -12.32
C ALA A 74 9.03 -10.37 -11.98
N TRP A 75 9.39 -10.09 -10.72
CA TRP A 75 9.78 -8.75 -10.29
C TRP A 75 11.10 -8.31 -10.95
N SER A 76 12.08 -9.20 -10.92
CA SER A 76 13.37 -9.04 -11.60
C SER A 76 13.86 -10.38 -12.13
N GLU A 77 14.97 -10.38 -12.87
CA GLU A 77 15.60 -11.62 -13.36
C GLU A 77 16.08 -12.54 -12.21
N ALA A 78 16.34 -12.00 -11.05
CA ALA A 78 16.74 -12.76 -9.87
C ALA A 78 15.56 -13.41 -9.12
N ASN A 79 14.32 -12.92 -9.32
CA ASN A 79 13.15 -13.39 -8.61
C ASN A 79 12.42 -14.51 -9.38
N ALA A 80 11.78 -15.40 -8.63
CA ALA A 80 10.95 -16.46 -9.22
C ALA A 80 9.77 -15.84 -9.99
N THR A 81 9.45 -16.47 -11.14
CA THR A 81 8.24 -16.12 -11.88
C THR A 81 7.01 -16.55 -11.08
N PRO A 82 6.07 -15.65 -10.77
CA PRO A 82 4.86 -16.01 -10.07
C PRO A 82 3.94 -16.85 -10.97
N ARG A 83 3.12 -17.68 -10.36
CA ARG A 83 2.00 -18.31 -11.05
C ARG A 83 0.86 -17.31 -11.26
N GLU A 84 0.24 -17.34 -12.43
CA GLU A 84 -0.97 -16.56 -12.67
C GLU A 84 -2.10 -17.02 -11.75
N MET A 85 -2.79 -16.06 -11.13
CA MET A 85 -3.89 -16.33 -10.22
C MET A 85 -5.12 -16.85 -10.98
N THR A 86 -5.68 -17.93 -10.46
CA THR A 86 -7.02 -18.40 -10.82
C THR A 86 -8.10 -17.64 -10.07
N ARG A 87 -9.37 -17.77 -10.44
CA ARG A 87 -10.49 -17.23 -9.67
C ARG A 87 -10.49 -17.77 -8.23
N ALA A 88 -10.19 -19.06 -8.05
CA ALA A 88 -10.10 -19.66 -6.71
C ALA A 88 -8.98 -19.04 -5.86
N ASP A 89 -7.86 -18.68 -6.45
CA ASP A 89 -6.80 -17.93 -5.74
C ASP A 89 -7.28 -16.55 -5.32
N MET A 90 -7.98 -15.84 -6.20
CA MET A 90 -8.55 -14.52 -5.89
C MET A 90 -9.55 -14.62 -4.73
N ASP A 91 -10.44 -15.61 -4.76
CA ASP A 91 -11.42 -15.82 -3.68
C ASP A 91 -10.76 -16.16 -2.35
N ARG A 92 -9.70 -16.98 -2.36
CA ARG A 92 -8.90 -17.28 -1.17
C ARG A 92 -8.22 -16.03 -0.62
N VAL A 93 -7.54 -15.25 -1.47
CA VAL A 93 -6.84 -14.02 -1.05
C VAL A 93 -7.84 -13.01 -0.50
N LYS A 94 -9.00 -12.83 -1.14
CA LYS A 94 -10.06 -11.97 -0.64
C LYS A 94 -10.54 -12.40 0.75
N ALA A 95 -10.75 -13.70 0.97
CA ALA A 95 -11.10 -14.25 2.28
C ALA A 95 -10.00 -14.02 3.34
N ASP A 96 -8.73 -14.09 2.94
CA ASP A 96 -7.59 -13.82 3.82
C ASP A 96 -7.56 -12.33 4.24
N PHE A 97 -7.84 -11.40 3.34
CA PHE A 97 -7.97 -9.97 3.68
C PHE A 97 -9.15 -9.72 4.63
N VAL A 98 -10.31 -10.35 4.41
CA VAL A 98 -11.46 -10.25 5.32
C VAL A 98 -11.10 -10.78 6.72
N ARG A 99 -10.42 -11.93 6.79
CA ARG A 99 -9.99 -12.48 8.08
C ARG A 99 -9.01 -11.55 8.79
N ALA A 100 -8.04 -10.97 8.06
CA ALA A 100 -7.09 -10.00 8.62
C ALA A 100 -7.79 -8.71 9.07
N THR A 101 -8.82 -8.26 8.37
CA THR A 101 -9.68 -7.13 8.77
C THR A 101 -10.35 -7.37 10.12
N LEU A 102 -10.98 -8.53 10.30
CA LEU A 102 -11.60 -8.90 11.58
C LEU A 102 -10.57 -9.00 12.71
N MET A 103 -9.39 -9.56 12.43
CA MET A 103 -8.27 -9.58 13.40
C MET A 103 -7.80 -8.17 13.76
N GLY A 104 -7.81 -7.23 12.81
CA GLY A 104 -7.51 -5.82 13.05
C GLY A 104 -8.52 -5.17 13.98
N GLU A 105 -9.81 -5.45 13.80
CA GLU A 105 -10.89 -5.00 14.69
C GLU A 105 -10.71 -5.56 16.10
N ASP A 106 -10.48 -6.86 16.22
CA ASP A 106 -10.23 -7.54 17.51
C ASP A 106 -9.00 -7.00 18.23
N SER A 107 -8.01 -6.52 17.49
CA SER A 107 -6.81 -5.87 18.03
C SER A 107 -7.04 -4.43 18.48
N GLY A 108 -8.19 -3.81 18.15
CA GLY A 108 -8.59 -2.48 18.58
C GLY A 108 -8.09 -1.33 17.70
N PHE A 109 -7.65 -1.59 16.47
CA PHE A 109 -7.25 -0.52 15.54
C PHE A 109 -8.40 0.45 15.24
N ASP A 110 -8.06 1.74 15.05
CA ASP A 110 -9.02 2.81 14.79
C ASP A 110 -9.31 3.00 13.30
N MET A 111 -8.36 2.64 12.44
CA MET A 111 -8.44 2.82 11.01
C MET A 111 -7.81 1.63 10.29
N LEU A 112 -8.31 1.32 9.11
CA LEU A 112 -7.77 0.28 8.23
C LEU A 112 -7.28 0.91 6.93
N GLU A 113 -6.16 0.40 6.41
CA GLU A 113 -5.65 0.80 5.09
C GLU A 113 -5.39 -0.42 4.22
N LEU A 114 -5.97 -0.41 3.02
CA LEU A 114 -5.68 -1.41 1.99
C LEU A 114 -4.50 -0.97 1.14
N HIS A 115 -3.46 -1.80 1.08
CA HIS A 115 -2.28 -1.47 0.28
C HIS A 115 -2.42 -1.92 -1.17
N CYS A 116 -2.66 -0.96 -2.06
CA CYS A 116 -2.78 -1.13 -3.51
C CYS A 116 -1.62 -0.46 -4.29
N GLY A 117 -0.46 -0.26 -3.66
CA GLY A 117 0.71 0.41 -4.25
C GLY A 117 1.96 -0.48 -4.33
N HIS A 118 3.04 0.09 -4.85
CA HIS A 118 4.42 -0.37 -4.75
C HIS A 118 4.73 -1.73 -5.40
N GLY A 119 3.95 -2.16 -6.39
CA GLY A 119 4.16 -3.42 -7.10
C GLY A 119 3.83 -4.67 -6.30
N TYR A 120 3.16 -4.54 -5.16
CA TYR A 120 2.59 -5.64 -4.41
C TYR A 120 1.35 -6.21 -5.10
N LEU A 121 0.68 -7.21 -4.52
CA LEU A 121 -0.32 -7.98 -5.26
C LEU A 121 -1.41 -7.12 -5.91
N LEU A 122 -2.10 -6.27 -5.14
CA LEU A 122 -3.21 -5.48 -5.67
C LEU A 122 -2.73 -4.38 -6.63
N SER A 123 -1.59 -3.75 -6.34
CA SER A 123 -0.90 -2.86 -7.28
C SER A 123 -0.56 -3.56 -8.60
N SER A 124 -0.19 -4.85 -8.54
CA SER A 124 0.14 -5.63 -9.73
C SER A 124 -1.07 -5.85 -10.65
N PHE A 125 -2.31 -5.83 -10.12
CA PHE A 125 -3.51 -5.84 -10.93
C PHE A 125 -3.77 -4.49 -11.60
N LEU A 126 -3.52 -3.38 -10.89
CA LEU A 126 -3.80 -2.03 -11.37
C LEU A 126 -2.93 -1.61 -12.55
N THR A 127 -1.65 -1.96 -12.52
CA THR A 127 -0.68 -1.53 -13.55
C THR A 127 -0.63 -2.46 -14.76
N PRO A 128 -0.62 -1.91 -16.00
CA PRO A 128 -0.45 -2.70 -17.20
C PRO A 128 0.95 -3.34 -17.33
N ILE A 129 1.95 -2.89 -16.56
CA ILE A 129 3.30 -3.48 -16.56
C ILE A 129 3.27 -4.93 -16.11
N SER A 130 2.47 -5.26 -15.10
CA SER A 130 2.42 -6.59 -14.48
C SER A 130 1.10 -7.32 -14.65
N ASN A 131 0.08 -6.66 -15.22
CA ASN A 131 -1.19 -7.29 -15.55
C ASN A 131 -1.36 -7.37 -17.07
N ARG A 132 -1.13 -8.56 -17.62
CA ARG A 132 -1.29 -8.89 -19.04
C ARG A 132 -2.43 -9.87 -19.27
N ARG A 133 -3.39 -9.95 -18.34
CA ARG A 133 -4.57 -10.81 -18.45
C ARG A 133 -5.45 -10.37 -19.62
N ALA A 134 -6.07 -11.37 -20.26
CA ALA A 134 -7.02 -11.17 -21.37
C ALA A 134 -8.47 -11.46 -20.95
N ASP A 135 -8.70 -11.73 -19.65
CA ASP A 135 -10.02 -11.93 -19.06
C ASP A 135 -10.57 -10.63 -18.40
N ASP A 136 -11.69 -10.74 -17.68
CA ASP A 136 -12.36 -9.64 -17.01
C ASP A 136 -11.52 -8.92 -15.91
N TYR A 137 -10.30 -9.38 -15.64
CA TYR A 137 -9.38 -8.81 -14.65
C TYR A 137 -8.17 -8.12 -15.29
N GLY A 138 -8.14 -7.96 -16.62
CA GLY A 138 -7.04 -7.34 -17.36
C GLY A 138 -7.49 -6.43 -18.50
N GLY A 139 -6.52 -5.81 -19.19
CA GLY A 139 -6.82 -4.85 -20.26
C GLY A 139 -7.13 -3.43 -19.76
N GLY A 140 -8.34 -2.93 -19.95
CA GLY A 140 -8.76 -1.58 -19.52
C GLY A 140 -8.69 -1.38 -18.01
N ILE A 141 -8.64 -0.10 -17.59
CA ILE A 141 -8.52 0.25 -16.15
C ILE A 141 -9.66 -0.33 -15.31
N GLU A 142 -10.89 -0.35 -15.84
CA GLU A 142 -12.08 -0.90 -15.16
C GLU A 142 -11.91 -2.38 -14.81
N ASN A 143 -11.38 -3.18 -15.76
CA ASN A 143 -11.09 -4.58 -15.51
C ASN A 143 -9.91 -4.77 -14.54
N ARG A 144 -8.87 -3.96 -14.66
CA ARG A 144 -7.71 -3.99 -13.75
C ARG A 144 -8.09 -3.61 -12.31
N LEU A 145 -9.09 -2.76 -12.14
CA LEU A 145 -9.66 -2.36 -10.85
C LEU A 145 -10.54 -3.45 -10.21
N ARG A 146 -11.12 -4.35 -10.98
CA ARG A 146 -12.13 -5.31 -10.53
C ARG A 146 -11.71 -6.09 -9.28
N PHE A 147 -10.57 -6.76 -9.31
CA PHE A 147 -10.11 -7.54 -8.16
C PHE A 147 -9.72 -6.68 -6.94
N PRO A 148 -8.96 -5.58 -7.07
CA PRO A 148 -8.75 -4.63 -5.97
C PRO A 148 -10.03 -4.11 -5.33
N LEU A 149 -11.07 -3.80 -6.11
CA LEU A 149 -12.37 -3.38 -5.58
C LEU A 149 -13.11 -4.52 -4.90
N GLU A 150 -13.13 -5.75 -5.46
CA GLU A 150 -13.71 -6.92 -4.79
C GLU A 150 -13.09 -7.16 -3.40
N VAL A 151 -11.79 -6.95 -3.25
CA VAL A 151 -11.09 -7.04 -1.96
C VAL A 151 -11.52 -5.90 -1.05
N PHE A 152 -11.51 -4.67 -1.54
CA PHE A 152 -11.91 -3.49 -0.76
C PHE A 152 -13.34 -3.61 -0.24
N ASP A 153 -14.30 -3.95 -1.10
CA ASP A 153 -15.72 -4.09 -0.75
C ASP A 153 -15.91 -5.15 0.34
N ALA A 154 -15.23 -6.30 0.20
CA ALA A 154 -15.31 -7.37 1.19
C ALA A 154 -14.72 -6.95 2.55
N MET A 155 -13.61 -6.21 2.55
CA MET A 155 -13.01 -5.65 3.75
C MET A 155 -13.89 -4.55 4.35
N ARG A 156 -14.43 -3.64 3.52
CA ARG A 156 -15.34 -2.56 3.96
C ARG A 156 -16.61 -3.11 4.62
N ALA A 157 -17.15 -4.20 4.07
CA ALA A 157 -18.30 -4.89 4.65
C ALA A 157 -18.01 -5.53 6.02
N ALA A 158 -16.77 -5.97 6.26
CA ALA A 158 -16.33 -6.57 7.52
C ALA A 158 -15.85 -5.54 8.56
N TRP A 159 -15.42 -4.35 8.12
CA TRP A 159 -14.92 -3.28 9.00
C TRP A 159 -16.07 -2.41 9.53
N PRO A 160 -16.07 -1.99 10.82
CA PRO A 160 -17.15 -1.18 11.37
C PRO A 160 -17.37 0.11 10.58
N LYS A 161 -18.63 0.42 10.26
CA LYS A 161 -18.99 1.59 9.43
C LYS A 161 -18.54 2.94 9.98
N HIS A 162 -18.40 3.04 11.31
CA HIS A 162 -17.96 4.29 11.97
C HIS A 162 -16.44 4.45 12.01
N LYS A 163 -15.68 3.43 11.62
CA LYS A 163 -14.22 3.49 11.53
C LYS A 163 -13.78 3.75 10.09
N PRO A 164 -12.86 4.70 9.85
CA PRO A 164 -12.41 5.02 8.51
C PRO A 164 -11.60 3.88 7.88
N MET A 165 -11.63 3.86 6.54
CA MET A 165 -10.85 2.95 5.72
C MET A 165 -10.22 3.70 4.55
N SER A 166 -8.90 3.64 4.43
CA SER A 166 -8.13 4.24 3.35
C SER A 166 -7.60 3.22 2.36
N VAL A 167 -7.14 3.73 1.22
CA VAL A 167 -6.42 2.94 0.22
C VAL A 167 -5.11 3.63 -0.13
N ARG A 168 -3.99 2.90 -0.05
CA ARG A 168 -2.70 3.40 -0.50
C ARG A 168 -2.42 2.96 -1.92
N ILE A 169 -2.12 3.90 -2.80
CA ILE A 169 -1.89 3.66 -4.22
C ILE A 169 -0.50 4.13 -4.67
N SER A 170 -0.03 3.61 -5.81
CA SER A 170 1.03 4.24 -6.60
C SER A 170 0.39 5.07 -7.70
N ALA A 171 0.41 6.39 -7.56
CA ALA A 171 -0.22 7.32 -8.49
C ALA A 171 0.45 7.40 -9.87
N THR A 172 1.67 6.89 -9.98
CA THR A 172 2.38 6.67 -11.25
C THR A 172 3.41 5.57 -11.06
N ASP A 173 3.71 4.85 -12.12
CA ASP A 173 4.77 3.83 -12.12
C ASP A 173 6.15 4.40 -12.45
N TRP A 174 6.26 5.67 -12.83
CA TRP A 174 7.49 6.26 -13.35
C TRP A 174 8.06 5.48 -14.54
N HIS A 175 7.18 4.95 -15.39
CA HIS A 175 7.47 4.09 -16.52
C HIS A 175 6.48 4.39 -17.66
N ASP A 176 6.98 4.48 -18.89
CA ASP A 176 6.17 4.90 -20.05
C ASP A 176 4.97 3.99 -20.32
N ASP A 177 5.12 2.67 -20.09
CA ASP A 177 4.04 1.68 -20.24
C ASP A 177 3.24 1.44 -18.94
N GLY A 178 3.42 2.27 -17.91
CA GLY A 178 2.81 2.11 -16.60
C GLY A 178 1.56 2.94 -16.38
N LEU A 179 1.13 2.99 -15.11
CA LEU A 179 0.06 3.88 -14.67
C LEU A 179 0.43 5.33 -14.91
N THR A 180 -0.50 6.07 -15.51
CA THR A 180 -0.45 7.51 -15.69
C THR A 180 -1.09 8.25 -14.50
N ALA A 181 -0.93 9.56 -14.47
CA ALA A 181 -1.61 10.39 -13.47
C ALA A 181 -3.13 10.41 -13.68
N GLU A 182 -3.60 10.23 -14.92
CA GLU A 182 -5.03 10.08 -15.25
C GLU A 182 -5.59 8.76 -14.71
N ASP A 183 -4.87 7.65 -14.91
CA ASP A 183 -5.27 6.35 -14.31
C ASP A 183 -5.41 6.46 -12.78
N SER A 184 -4.54 7.24 -12.12
CA SER A 184 -4.58 7.38 -10.66
C SER A 184 -5.83 8.14 -10.17
N ILE A 185 -6.36 9.07 -10.97
CA ILE A 185 -7.63 9.75 -10.67
C ILE A 185 -8.78 8.74 -10.78
N ALA A 186 -8.86 7.99 -11.88
CA ALA A 186 -9.89 6.97 -12.07
C ALA A 186 -9.85 5.88 -10.97
N ILE A 187 -8.65 5.48 -10.52
CA ILE A 187 -8.47 4.56 -9.39
C ILE A 187 -9.04 5.18 -8.11
N ALA A 188 -8.72 6.44 -7.83
CA ALA A 188 -9.19 7.13 -6.64
C ALA A 188 -10.71 7.32 -6.62
N GLU A 189 -11.29 7.69 -7.76
CA GLU A 189 -12.75 7.81 -7.96
C GLU A 189 -13.46 6.47 -7.69
N ALA A 190 -12.95 5.38 -8.27
CA ALA A 190 -13.53 4.06 -8.08
C ALA A 190 -13.50 3.60 -6.60
N PHE A 191 -12.40 3.86 -5.87
CA PHE A 191 -12.35 3.57 -4.45
C PHE A 191 -13.21 4.51 -3.60
N ALA A 192 -13.35 5.78 -3.98
CA ALA A 192 -14.25 6.72 -3.32
C ALA A 192 -15.72 6.27 -3.47
N GLU A 193 -16.14 5.85 -4.66
CA GLU A 193 -17.47 5.28 -4.92
C GLU A 193 -17.72 4.00 -4.13
N ALA A 194 -16.68 3.16 -3.94
CA ALA A 194 -16.73 1.97 -3.11
C ALA A 194 -16.75 2.27 -1.60
N GLY A 195 -16.59 3.53 -1.18
CA GLY A 195 -16.66 3.97 0.23
C GLY A 195 -15.32 4.07 0.94
N ALA A 196 -14.24 4.33 0.22
CA ALA A 196 -12.99 4.76 0.84
C ALA A 196 -13.13 6.19 1.40
N ASP A 197 -12.58 6.40 2.59
CA ASP A 197 -12.61 7.70 3.27
C ASP A 197 -11.41 8.58 2.89
N LEU A 198 -10.31 7.97 2.42
CA LEU A 198 -9.06 8.66 2.15
C LEU A 198 -8.19 7.85 1.16
N ILE A 199 -7.43 8.55 0.32
CA ILE A 199 -6.36 7.95 -0.50
C ILE A 199 -4.99 8.38 0.03
N ASP A 200 -4.16 7.40 0.44
CA ASP A 200 -2.74 7.61 0.73
C ASP A 200 -1.95 7.55 -0.59
N VAL A 201 -1.42 8.70 -1.01
CA VAL A 201 -0.86 8.90 -2.34
C VAL A 201 0.65 8.74 -2.34
N SER A 202 1.10 7.56 -2.78
CA SER A 202 2.50 7.27 -3.06
C SER A 202 2.77 7.17 -4.57
N ALA A 203 3.96 6.73 -4.98
CA ALA A 203 4.31 6.54 -6.39
C ALA A 203 5.42 5.50 -6.58
N GLY A 204 5.40 4.83 -7.72
CA GLY A 204 6.46 3.93 -8.18
C GLY A 204 6.54 2.60 -7.45
N GLN A 205 7.74 2.02 -7.45
CA GLN A 205 8.07 0.70 -6.89
C GLN A 205 7.34 -0.47 -7.59
N THR A 206 6.81 -0.25 -8.78
CA THR A 206 6.06 -1.23 -9.59
C THR A 206 6.94 -1.93 -10.62
N SER A 207 8.09 -1.36 -10.95
CA SER A 207 9.08 -1.90 -11.88
C SER A 207 10.48 -1.49 -11.48
N ILE A 208 11.47 -2.39 -11.68
CA ILE A 208 12.89 -2.08 -11.54
C ILE A 208 13.38 -1.11 -12.63
N LYS A 209 12.61 -0.95 -13.71
CA LYS A 209 12.90 -0.03 -14.82
C LYS A 209 12.31 1.37 -14.60
N ALA A 210 11.62 1.59 -13.48
CA ALA A 210 11.06 2.89 -13.14
C ALA A 210 12.15 3.98 -13.05
N ARG A 211 11.82 5.19 -13.50
CA ARG A 211 12.71 6.35 -13.51
C ARG A 211 12.12 7.51 -12.71
N PRO A 212 12.04 7.37 -11.36
CA PRO A 212 11.43 8.39 -10.53
C PRO A 212 12.28 9.67 -10.52
N VAL A 213 11.59 10.81 -10.54
CA VAL A 213 12.20 12.13 -10.34
C VAL A 213 12.05 12.49 -8.87
N TYR A 214 13.11 12.28 -8.11
CA TYR A 214 13.12 12.59 -6.68
C TYR A 214 13.35 14.09 -6.42
N GLY A 215 12.83 14.57 -5.31
CA GLY A 215 12.98 15.93 -4.82
C GLY A 215 12.19 16.12 -3.53
N ARG A 216 12.23 17.31 -2.94
CA ARG A 216 11.36 17.63 -1.80
C ARG A 216 9.89 17.53 -2.21
N MET A 217 9.07 16.86 -1.40
CA MET A 217 7.63 16.72 -1.62
C MET A 217 7.26 16.16 -3.02
N PHE A 218 8.14 15.30 -3.59
CA PHE A 218 8.05 14.88 -5.01
C PHE A 218 6.76 14.13 -5.37
N GLN A 219 6.03 13.59 -4.40
CA GLN A 219 4.75 12.92 -4.61
C GLN A 219 3.55 13.86 -4.36
N THR A 220 3.76 15.03 -3.77
CA THR A 220 2.68 16.00 -3.48
C THR A 220 1.89 16.45 -4.72
N PRO A 221 2.47 16.63 -5.92
CA PRO A 221 1.68 16.94 -7.11
C PRO A 221 0.61 15.90 -7.45
N PHE A 222 0.84 14.63 -7.10
CA PHE A 222 -0.16 13.57 -7.32
C PHE A 222 -1.29 13.63 -6.29
N SER A 223 -0.98 13.87 -5.00
CA SER A 223 -2.03 14.04 -3.98
C SER A 223 -2.88 15.27 -4.26
N ASP A 224 -2.26 16.37 -4.67
CA ASP A 224 -2.94 17.60 -5.11
C ASP A 224 -3.93 17.31 -6.23
N ARG A 225 -3.47 16.65 -7.28
CA ARG A 225 -4.29 16.32 -8.45
C ARG A 225 -5.45 15.39 -8.11
N ILE A 226 -5.19 14.29 -7.37
CA ILE A 226 -6.23 13.34 -6.96
C ILE A 226 -7.27 14.04 -6.08
N ARG A 227 -6.83 14.78 -5.05
CA ARG A 227 -7.72 15.50 -4.15
C ARG A 227 -8.68 16.43 -4.88
N ASN A 228 -8.17 17.19 -5.82
CA ASN A 228 -8.93 18.23 -6.51
C ASN A 228 -9.73 17.69 -7.72
N SER A 229 -9.40 16.51 -8.26
CA SER A 229 -10.14 15.91 -9.39
C SER A 229 -11.13 14.85 -8.93
N ALA A 230 -10.72 13.93 -8.05
CA ALA A 230 -11.58 12.86 -7.53
C ALA A 230 -12.42 13.29 -6.32
N HIS A 231 -12.22 14.50 -5.78
CA HIS A 231 -12.95 15.06 -4.64
C HIS A 231 -13.00 14.15 -3.40
N ILE A 232 -11.92 13.42 -3.15
CA ILE A 232 -11.71 12.58 -1.98
C ILE A 232 -10.55 13.13 -1.14
N ALA A 233 -10.62 12.97 0.18
CA ALA A 233 -9.51 13.33 1.06
C ALA A 233 -8.24 12.56 0.70
N THR A 234 -7.08 13.22 0.79
CA THR A 234 -5.79 12.61 0.47
C THR A 234 -4.78 12.76 1.59
N MET A 235 -3.85 11.81 1.67
CA MET A 235 -2.66 11.87 2.50
C MET A 235 -1.42 11.91 1.61
N ALA A 236 -0.60 12.96 1.78
CA ALA A 236 0.64 13.12 1.03
C ALA A 236 1.81 12.48 1.78
N VAL A 237 2.68 11.80 1.04
CA VAL A 237 3.93 11.22 1.53
C VAL A 237 5.05 11.48 0.52
N GLY A 238 6.30 11.43 0.95
CA GLY A 238 7.44 11.44 0.01
C GLY A 238 8.36 12.64 0.16
N ASN A 239 9.48 12.40 0.87
CA ASN A 239 10.53 13.39 1.12
C ASN A 239 10.02 14.70 1.77
N ILE A 240 9.10 14.55 2.72
CA ILE A 240 8.57 15.60 3.59
C ILE A 240 9.27 15.45 4.93
N TYR A 241 10.02 16.47 5.38
CA TYR A 241 10.85 16.38 6.59
C TYR A 241 10.95 17.68 7.37
N GLU A 242 10.43 18.80 6.84
CA GLU A 242 10.37 20.08 7.53
C GLU A 242 8.92 20.44 7.87
N PRO A 243 8.63 21.09 9.00
CA PRO A 243 7.29 21.58 9.33
C PRO A 243 6.70 22.48 8.24
N ASP A 244 7.54 23.32 7.61
CA ASP A 244 7.12 24.19 6.52
C ASP A 244 6.66 23.43 5.26
N HIS A 245 7.21 22.24 5.02
CA HIS A 245 6.70 21.36 3.95
C HIS A 245 5.26 20.92 4.26
N VAL A 246 5.00 20.51 5.51
CA VAL A 246 3.65 20.11 5.96
C VAL A 246 2.70 21.29 5.84
N ASN A 247 3.06 22.44 6.39
CA ASN A 247 2.25 23.64 6.34
C ASN A 247 1.93 24.07 4.90
N SER A 248 2.91 24.05 4.01
CA SER A 248 2.72 24.42 2.61
C SER A 248 1.76 23.46 1.87
N ILE A 249 1.81 22.17 2.18
CA ILE A 249 0.91 21.17 1.58
C ILE A 249 -0.52 21.40 2.04
N LEU A 250 -0.73 21.49 3.36
CA LEU A 250 -2.06 21.60 3.95
C LEU A 250 -2.71 22.94 3.65
N MET A 251 -1.99 24.05 3.82
CA MET A 251 -2.52 25.40 3.59
C MET A 251 -2.84 25.68 2.13
N ALA A 252 -2.12 25.05 1.19
CA ALA A 252 -2.41 25.16 -0.23
C ALA A 252 -3.50 24.16 -0.71
N GLY A 253 -4.08 23.36 0.18
CA GLY A 253 -5.13 22.38 -0.16
C GLY A 253 -4.65 21.24 -1.06
N ARG A 254 -3.37 20.86 -0.95
CA ARG A 254 -2.77 19.80 -1.78
C ARG A 254 -2.95 18.41 -1.20
N ALA A 255 -3.23 18.32 0.07
CA ALA A 255 -3.63 17.12 0.80
C ALA A 255 -4.37 17.52 2.09
N ASP A 256 -5.04 16.56 2.71
CA ASP A 256 -5.74 16.75 3.99
C ASP A 256 -4.89 16.24 5.16
N LEU A 257 -4.02 15.26 4.90
CA LEU A 257 -3.06 14.70 5.85
C LEU A 257 -1.67 14.59 5.23
N VAL A 258 -0.65 14.49 6.09
CA VAL A 258 0.74 14.26 5.68
C VAL A 258 1.30 13.08 6.47
N CYS A 259 1.89 12.11 5.74
CA CYS A 259 2.52 10.93 6.33
C CYS A 259 4.04 11.14 6.41
N LEU A 260 4.60 10.94 7.60
CA LEU A 260 6.03 11.07 7.90
C LEU A 260 6.58 9.74 8.43
N ALA A 261 7.73 9.29 7.91
CA ALA A 261 8.42 8.11 8.42
C ALA A 261 9.82 8.45 8.93
N ARG A 262 10.77 8.72 8.04
CA ARG A 262 12.17 8.99 8.38
C ARG A 262 12.37 10.17 9.35
N PRO A 263 11.60 11.27 9.28
CA PRO A 263 11.68 12.32 10.29
C PRO A 263 11.46 11.80 11.72
N HIS A 264 10.47 10.94 11.93
CA HIS A 264 10.21 10.34 13.24
C HIS A 264 11.24 9.28 13.67
N LEU A 265 11.91 8.62 12.71
CA LEU A 265 13.05 7.74 13.03
C LEU A 265 14.27 8.56 13.50
N ALA A 266 14.47 9.74 12.93
CA ALA A 266 15.57 10.65 13.31
C ALA A 266 15.25 11.43 14.59
N ASN A 267 14.00 11.87 14.77
CA ASN A 267 13.52 12.59 15.93
C ASN A 267 12.10 12.09 16.32
N PRO A 268 11.99 11.20 17.32
CA PRO A 268 10.69 10.68 17.76
C PRO A 268 9.71 11.76 18.20
N TYR A 269 10.22 12.92 18.62
CA TYR A 269 9.43 14.07 19.09
C TYR A 269 9.17 15.12 17.99
N TRP A 270 9.45 14.80 16.73
CA TRP A 270 9.35 15.75 15.61
C TRP A 270 8.01 16.51 15.58
N THR A 271 6.90 15.84 15.83
CA THR A 271 5.55 16.46 15.82
C THR A 271 5.33 17.40 17.01
N LEU A 272 6.10 17.27 18.10
CA LEU A 272 5.96 18.08 19.32
C LEU A 272 6.83 19.34 19.28
N HIS A 273 7.81 19.42 18.39
CA HIS A 273 8.71 20.56 18.21
C HIS A 273 8.20 21.48 17.12
#